data_f78d97a22b1fb6c64b84a93a7f8c10b6
#
_entry.id   f78d97a22b1fb6c64b84a93a7f8c10b6
#
_cell.length_a   1.000
_cell.length_b   1.000
_cell.length_c   1.000
_cell.angle_alpha   90.00
_cell.angle_beta   90.00
_cell.angle_gamma   90.00
#
_symmetry.space_group_name_H-M   'P 1'
#
loop_
_entity.id
_entity.type
_entity.pdbx_description
1 polymer ?
#
loop_
_entity_poly.entity_id
_entity_poly.type
_entity_poly.pdbx_seq_one_letter_code
_entity_poly.pdbx_strand_id
1 'polypeptide(L)'
;MNLIDMHCDTICELLSEKTPGQDLKKNNLKVDIEKLKKGGSAAQFFACFVAMDEFLGKSRYEQAYEYVRRMAAYLKKQIWIYSDDIAFAGKGADLEENRKKGKLSAFLTLEEGGVIHGDLDRVKGLYDMGIRLITLTWNYENCIGY
;
A
#
# COMPACT_ATOMS: atom_id res chain seq x y z
N MET A 1 6.36 1.77 -22.73
CA MET A 1 7.29 1.19 -21.72
C MET A 1 6.40 0.53 -20.67
N ASN A 2 6.76 -0.64 -20.13
CA ASN A 2 5.96 -1.31 -19.09
C ASN A 2 6.73 -1.24 -17.77
N LEU A 3 6.76 -0.05 -17.16
CA LEU A 3 7.40 0.14 -15.86
C LEU A 3 6.56 -0.52 -14.77
N ILE A 4 7.21 -1.29 -13.91
CA ILE A 4 6.64 -1.78 -12.65
C ILE A 4 7.48 -1.16 -11.54
N ASP A 5 6.88 -0.29 -10.75
CA ASP A 5 7.52 0.29 -9.59
C ASP A 5 7.09 -0.47 -8.33
N MET A 6 8.08 -0.97 -7.60
CA MET A 6 7.87 -1.90 -6.48
C MET A 6 7.59 -1.19 -5.15
N HIS A 7 7.60 0.16 -5.09
CA HIS A 7 7.39 0.86 -3.83
C HIS A 7 6.96 2.32 -3.99
N CYS A 8 5.96 2.75 -3.22
CA CYS A 8 5.71 4.15 -2.90
C CYS A 8 4.87 4.27 -1.61
N ASP A 9 5.09 5.38 -0.86
CA ASP A 9 4.37 5.70 0.40
C ASP A 9 3.16 6.60 0.20
N THR A 10 2.72 6.77 -1.04
CA THR A 10 1.67 7.73 -1.40
C THR A 10 0.40 7.59 -0.57
N ILE A 11 -0.02 6.36 -0.23
CA ILE A 11 -1.26 6.16 0.54
C ILE A 11 -1.15 6.62 2.00
N CYS A 12 0.03 6.52 2.63
CA CYS A 12 0.27 7.05 3.96
C CYS A 12 0.15 8.58 3.96
N GLU A 13 0.82 9.21 2.99
CA GLU A 13 0.82 10.66 2.85
C GLU A 13 -0.57 11.22 2.55
N LEU A 14 -1.36 10.55 1.69
CA LEU A 14 -2.73 10.96 1.37
C LEU A 14 -3.72 10.77 2.52
N LEU A 15 -3.44 9.88 3.48
CA LEU A 15 -4.21 9.73 4.71
C LEU A 15 -3.83 10.73 5.78
N SER A 16 -2.67 11.37 5.65
CA SER A 16 -2.20 12.35 6.62
C SER A 16 -2.93 13.69 6.47
N GLU A 17 -2.95 14.47 7.54
CA GLU A 17 -3.49 15.84 7.51
C GLU A 17 -2.64 16.81 6.67
N LYS A 18 -1.47 16.38 6.20
CA LYS A 18 -0.53 17.18 5.41
C LYS A 18 -0.99 17.38 3.96
N THR A 19 -1.94 16.58 3.48
CA THR A 19 -2.43 16.62 2.09
C THR A 19 -3.95 16.78 1.98
N PRO A 20 -4.54 17.82 2.62
CA PRO A 20 -5.99 17.97 2.65
C PRO A 20 -6.57 18.15 1.24
N GLY A 21 -7.63 17.40 0.94
CA GLY A 21 -8.33 17.48 -0.35
C GLY A 21 -7.59 16.87 -1.55
N GLN A 22 -6.44 16.24 -1.35
CA GLN A 22 -5.72 15.50 -2.39
C GLN A 22 -6.13 14.03 -2.40
N ASP A 23 -5.96 13.37 -3.54
CA ASP A 23 -6.33 11.98 -3.74
C ASP A 23 -5.36 11.24 -4.68
N LEU A 24 -5.67 9.99 -4.99
CA LEU A 24 -4.80 9.17 -5.83
C LEU A 24 -4.86 9.56 -7.31
N LYS A 25 -5.90 10.25 -7.77
CA LYS A 25 -6.00 10.67 -9.18
C LYS A 25 -4.94 11.70 -9.53
N LYS A 26 -4.84 12.73 -8.70
CA LYS A 26 -3.89 13.84 -8.85
C LYS A 26 -3.52 14.43 -7.50
N ASN A 27 -2.24 14.55 -7.25
CA ASN A 27 -1.72 15.12 -6.00
C ASN A 27 -0.36 15.80 -6.22
N ASN A 28 0.13 16.46 -5.17
CA ASN A 28 1.44 17.13 -5.17
C ASN A 28 2.58 16.23 -4.71
N LEU A 29 2.30 14.95 -4.45
CA LEU A 29 3.31 13.94 -4.09
C LEU A 29 4.04 13.42 -5.33
N LYS A 30 4.89 12.41 -5.17
CA LYS A 30 5.69 11.86 -6.27
C LYS A 30 4.89 10.94 -7.19
N VAL A 31 3.88 10.26 -6.67
CA VAL A 31 3.09 9.26 -7.37
C VAL A 31 1.60 9.61 -7.33
N ASP A 32 0.96 9.60 -8.51
CA ASP A 32 -0.48 9.62 -8.70
C ASP A 32 -0.84 8.95 -10.04
N ILE A 33 -2.12 8.70 -10.29
CA ILE A 33 -2.58 8.01 -11.50
C ILE A 33 -2.17 8.78 -12.77
N GLU A 34 -2.25 10.11 -12.78
CA GLU A 34 -1.87 10.91 -13.95
C GLU A 34 -0.37 10.78 -14.25
N LYS A 35 0.48 10.84 -13.22
CA LYS A 35 1.95 10.69 -13.35
C LYS A 35 2.32 9.28 -13.80
N LEU A 36 1.70 8.25 -13.20
CA LEU A 36 1.92 6.84 -13.57
C LEU A 36 1.57 6.60 -15.05
N LYS A 37 0.43 7.10 -15.51
CA LYS A 37 0.03 7.01 -16.92
C LYS A 37 1.00 7.74 -17.83
N LYS A 38 1.39 8.96 -17.48
CA LYS A 38 2.37 9.75 -18.25
C LYS A 38 3.74 9.06 -18.31
N GLY A 39 4.14 8.37 -17.24
CA GLY A 39 5.39 7.60 -17.16
C GLY A 39 5.32 6.25 -17.88
N GLY A 40 4.17 5.82 -18.39
CA GLY A 40 3.99 4.53 -19.05
C GLY A 40 4.09 3.35 -18.07
N SER A 41 3.66 3.55 -16.83
CA SER A 41 3.65 2.50 -15.82
C SER A 41 2.58 1.45 -16.12
N ALA A 42 2.91 0.19 -15.86
CA ALA A 42 1.97 -0.93 -15.89
C ALA A 42 1.45 -1.26 -14.48
N ALA A 43 2.31 -1.11 -13.46
CA ALA A 43 1.94 -1.39 -12.08
C ALA A 43 2.68 -0.49 -11.10
N GLN A 44 2.04 -0.26 -9.96
CA GLN A 44 2.58 0.39 -8.78
C GLN A 44 2.28 -0.44 -7.53
N PHE A 45 3.31 -0.63 -6.71
CA PHE A 45 3.18 -1.21 -5.38
C PHE A 45 3.03 -0.07 -4.37
N PHE A 46 1.90 -0.06 -3.67
CA PHE A 46 1.57 0.94 -2.66
C PHE A 46 1.84 0.37 -1.27
N ALA A 47 2.76 0.96 -0.55
CA ALA A 47 3.14 0.52 0.77
C ALA A 47 2.17 1.06 1.84
N CYS A 48 1.73 0.18 2.72
CA CYS A 48 1.23 0.54 4.04
C CYS A 48 2.46 0.70 4.94
N PHE A 49 3.04 1.89 4.95
CA PHE A 49 4.18 2.20 5.80
C PHE A 49 3.75 2.43 7.25
N VAL A 50 4.48 1.84 8.18
CA VAL A 50 4.22 1.94 9.63
C VAL A 50 5.53 2.23 10.36
N ALA A 51 5.71 3.43 10.86
CA ALA A 51 6.79 3.75 11.78
C ALA A 51 6.42 3.24 13.19
N MET A 52 6.90 2.02 13.55
CA MET A 52 6.50 1.36 14.80
C MET A 52 6.88 2.14 16.07
N ASP A 53 7.86 3.03 15.99
CA ASP A 53 8.28 3.92 17.09
C ASP A 53 7.28 5.07 17.35
N GLU A 54 6.39 5.38 16.42
CA GLU A 54 5.31 6.35 16.62
C GLU A 54 4.12 5.75 17.41
N PHE A 55 4.06 4.42 17.55
CA PHE A 55 3.00 3.73 18.29
C PHE A 55 3.48 3.36 19.69
N LEU A 56 2.83 3.91 20.73
CA LEU A 56 3.28 3.79 22.09
C LEU A 56 2.30 2.98 22.97
N GLY A 57 2.83 2.48 24.09
CA GLY A 57 2.05 1.77 25.11
C GLY A 57 1.76 0.30 24.78
N LYS A 58 0.92 -0.32 25.63
CA LYS A 58 0.66 -1.76 25.54
C LYS A 58 -0.11 -2.17 24.29
N SER A 59 -0.89 -1.28 23.71
CA SER A 59 -1.72 -1.53 22.51
C SER A 59 -1.05 -1.08 21.20
N ARG A 60 0.25 -0.79 21.21
CA ARG A 60 0.95 -0.26 20.02
C ARG A 60 0.79 -1.13 18.78
N TYR A 61 0.84 -2.43 18.92
CA TYR A 61 0.72 -3.37 17.78
C TYR A 61 -0.70 -3.44 17.22
N GLU A 62 -1.73 -3.32 18.07
CA GLU A 62 -3.13 -3.24 17.64
C GLU A 62 -3.39 -1.92 16.91
N GLN A 63 -2.87 -0.82 17.43
CA GLN A 63 -2.98 0.49 16.78
C GLN A 63 -2.29 0.50 15.41
N ALA A 64 -1.07 -0.06 15.32
CA ALA A 64 -0.32 -0.20 14.08
C ALA A 64 -1.08 -1.09 13.06
N TYR A 65 -1.63 -2.21 13.50
CA TYR A 65 -2.43 -3.09 12.65
C TYR A 65 -3.70 -2.40 12.13
N GLU A 66 -4.39 -1.66 12.99
CA GLU A 66 -5.57 -0.89 12.57
C GLU A 66 -5.20 0.25 11.60
N TYR A 67 -4.04 0.86 11.76
CA TYR A 67 -3.52 1.85 10.81
C TYR A 67 -3.28 1.23 9.43
N VAL A 68 -2.71 0.02 9.36
CA VAL A 68 -2.59 -0.74 8.10
C VAL A 68 -3.96 -1.00 7.47
N ARG A 69 -4.96 -1.40 8.26
CA ARG A 69 -6.34 -1.60 7.78
C ARG A 69 -6.92 -0.33 7.16
N ARG A 70 -6.70 0.81 7.78
CA ARG A 70 -7.16 2.12 7.27
C ARG A 70 -6.49 2.46 5.92
N MET A 71 -5.18 2.26 5.80
CA MET A 71 -4.44 2.48 4.55
C MET A 71 -4.93 1.55 3.44
N ALA A 72 -5.10 0.26 3.73
CA ALA A 72 -5.62 -0.71 2.76
C ALA A 72 -7.05 -0.35 2.31
N ALA A 73 -7.91 0.03 3.23
CA ALA A 73 -9.28 0.47 2.92
C ALA A 73 -9.29 1.75 2.08
N TYR A 74 -8.40 2.70 2.38
CA TYR A 74 -8.24 3.93 1.61
C TYR A 74 -7.84 3.64 0.17
N LEU A 75 -6.79 2.83 -0.05
CA LEU A 75 -6.38 2.47 -1.41
C LEU A 75 -7.52 1.79 -2.19
N LYS A 76 -8.21 0.82 -1.58
CA LYS A 76 -9.36 0.15 -2.21
C LYS A 76 -10.47 1.14 -2.59
N LYS A 77 -10.76 2.12 -1.73
CA LYS A 77 -11.72 3.19 -2.02
C LYS A 77 -11.25 4.03 -3.21
N GLN A 78 -9.98 4.41 -3.27
CA GLN A 78 -9.43 5.17 -4.39
C GLN A 78 -9.51 4.37 -5.71
N ILE A 79 -9.16 3.09 -5.69
CA ILE A 79 -9.29 2.19 -6.85
C ILE A 79 -10.75 2.09 -7.32
N TRP A 80 -11.69 2.01 -6.40
CA TRP A 80 -13.11 1.98 -6.74
C TRP A 80 -13.57 3.28 -7.40
N ILE A 81 -13.18 4.44 -6.87
CA ILE A 81 -13.50 5.77 -7.43
C ILE A 81 -12.93 5.94 -8.84
N TYR A 82 -11.69 5.49 -9.07
CA TYR A 82 -10.96 5.65 -10.32
C TYR A 82 -10.84 4.32 -11.10
N SER A 83 -11.87 3.51 -11.01
CA SER A 83 -11.88 2.15 -11.59
C SER A 83 -11.66 2.09 -13.10
N ASP A 84 -11.89 3.18 -13.83
CA ASP A 84 -11.57 3.26 -15.26
C ASP A 84 -10.06 3.36 -15.53
N ASP A 85 -9.28 3.85 -14.59
CA ASP A 85 -7.85 4.11 -14.75
C ASP A 85 -6.94 3.07 -14.09
N ILE A 86 -7.38 2.52 -12.95
CA ILE A 86 -6.58 1.65 -12.08
C ILE A 86 -7.43 0.51 -11.53
N ALA A 87 -6.81 -0.65 -11.35
CA ALA A 87 -7.49 -1.81 -10.76
C ALA A 87 -6.56 -2.51 -9.77
N PHE A 88 -7.14 -3.16 -8.77
CA PHE A 88 -6.38 -3.96 -7.81
C PHE A 88 -5.76 -5.18 -8.50
N ALA A 89 -4.54 -5.54 -8.07
CA ALA A 89 -3.88 -6.77 -8.47
C ALA A 89 -3.31 -7.49 -7.24
N GLY A 90 -3.59 -8.77 -7.12
CA GLY A 90 -3.06 -9.64 -6.07
C GLY A 90 -2.16 -10.75 -6.60
N LYS A 91 -2.02 -10.88 -7.91
CA LYS A 91 -1.21 -11.88 -8.61
C LYS A 91 -0.86 -11.43 -10.03
N GLY A 92 0.10 -12.10 -10.66
CA GLY A 92 0.53 -11.74 -12.02
C GLY A 92 -0.59 -11.84 -13.08
N ALA A 93 -1.54 -12.76 -12.93
CA ALA A 93 -2.67 -12.86 -13.85
C ALA A 93 -3.56 -11.61 -13.82
N ASP A 94 -3.73 -10.98 -12.65
CA ASP A 94 -4.50 -9.73 -12.52
C ASP A 94 -3.80 -8.58 -13.24
N LEU A 95 -2.46 -8.51 -13.17
CA LEU A 95 -1.65 -7.55 -13.91
C LEU A 95 -1.90 -7.66 -15.42
N GLU A 96 -1.87 -8.87 -15.96
CA GLU A 96 -2.11 -9.12 -17.38
C GLU A 96 -3.54 -8.77 -17.81
N GLU A 97 -4.53 -9.07 -16.96
CA GLU A 97 -5.92 -8.71 -17.21
C GLU A 97 -6.13 -7.20 -17.20
N ASN A 98 -5.58 -6.50 -16.19
CA ASN A 98 -5.66 -5.05 -16.08
C ASN A 98 -5.01 -4.38 -17.30
N ARG A 99 -3.83 -4.89 -17.71
CA ARG A 99 -3.13 -4.39 -18.89
C ARG A 99 -3.96 -4.52 -20.16
N LYS A 100 -4.64 -5.65 -20.38
CA LYS A 100 -5.56 -5.84 -21.52
C LYS A 100 -6.72 -4.85 -21.52
N LYS A 101 -7.15 -4.41 -20.34
CA LYS A 101 -8.21 -3.40 -20.15
C LYS A 101 -7.69 -1.96 -20.18
N GLY A 102 -6.39 -1.74 -20.41
CA GLY A 102 -5.76 -0.41 -20.41
C GLY A 102 -5.67 0.25 -19.03
N LYS A 103 -5.74 -0.54 -17.95
CA LYS A 103 -5.71 -0.05 -16.57
C LYS A 103 -4.33 -0.24 -15.94
N LEU A 104 -3.96 0.68 -15.06
CA LEU A 104 -2.85 0.49 -14.13
C LEU A 104 -3.18 -0.62 -13.12
N SER A 105 -2.17 -1.38 -12.69
CA SER A 105 -2.32 -2.36 -11.61
C SER A 105 -1.80 -1.80 -10.30
N ALA A 106 -2.62 -1.86 -9.24
CA ALA A 106 -2.25 -1.49 -7.90
C ALA A 106 -2.04 -2.74 -7.04
N PHE A 107 -0.81 -2.95 -6.58
CA PHE A 107 -0.50 -3.95 -5.56
C PHE A 107 -0.40 -3.28 -4.19
N LEU A 108 -0.83 -3.99 -3.15
CA LEU A 108 -0.73 -3.53 -1.77
C LEU A 108 0.40 -4.26 -1.06
N THR A 109 1.25 -3.51 -0.36
CA THR A 109 2.36 -4.04 0.41
C THR A 109 2.34 -3.52 1.84
N LEU A 110 3.06 -4.18 2.72
CA LEU A 110 3.30 -3.73 4.09
C LEU A 110 4.78 -3.38 4.25
N GLU A 111 5.08 -2.22 4.73
CA GLU A 111 6.35 -1.83 5.29
C GLU A 111 6.08 -1.29 6.70
N GLU A 112 6.23 -1.97 7.65
CA GLU A 112 7.21 -2.75 8.36
C GLU A 112 6.53 -4.02 8.97
N GLY A 113 7.26 -5.14 8.97
CA GLY A 113 6.74 -6.45 9.40
C GLY A 113 6.46 -6.57 10.90
N GLY A 114 6.97 -5.68 11.73
CA GLY A 114 6.70 -5.64 13.17
C GLY A 114 5.21 -5.60 13.54
N VAL A 115 4.37 -5.11 12.63
CA VAL A 115 2.90 -5.12 12.78
C VAL A 115 2.34 -6.52 13.05
N ILE A 116 3.05 -7.58 12.59
CA ILE A 116 2.66 -8.99 12.82
C ILE A 116 2.72 -9.35 14.30
N HIS A 117 3.61 -8.73 15.08
CA HIS A 117 3.75 -8.97 16.54
C HIS A 117 3.96 -10.45 16.91
N GLY A 118 4.65 -11.22 16.03
CA GLY A 118 4.87 -12.65 16.23
C GLY A 118 3.62 -13.54 16.07
N ASP A 119 2.48 -12.96 15.68
CA ASP A 119 1.20 -13.65 15.48
C ASP A 119 1.01 -14.02 14.00
N LEU A 120 1.09 -15.30 13.69
CA LEU A 120 0.95 -15.80 12.31
C LEU A 120 -0.48 -15.64 11.76
N ASP A 121 -1.50 -15.56 12.60
CA ASP A 121 -2.88 -15.29 12.13
C ASP A 121 -2.99 -13.88 11.56
N ARG A 122 -2.17 -12.94 12.01
CA ARG A 122 -2.06 -11.61 11.41
C ARG A 122 -1.54 -11.66 9.99
N VAL A 123 -0.62 -12.57 9.66
CA VAL A 123 -0.13 -12.77 8.28
C VAL A 123 -1.28 -13.15 7.36
N LYS A 124 -2.13 -14.08 7.82
CA LYS A 124 -3.35 -14.44 7.07
C LYS A 124 -4.29 -13.26 6.92
N GLY A 125 -4.53 -12.49 7.97
CA GLY A 125 -5.36 -11.28 7.92
C GLY A 125 -4.82 -10.23 6.94
N LEU A 126 -3.49 -10.01 6.91
CA LEU A 126 -2.83 -9.12 5.95
C LEU A 126 -3.01 -9.62 4.51
N TYR A 127 -2.85 -10.93 4.29
CA TYR A 127 -3.10 -11.53 2.97
C TYR A 127 -4.55 -11.35 2.52
N ASP A 128 -5.51 -11.57 3.41
CA ASP A 128 -6.95 -11.39 3.14
C ASP A 128 -7.30 -9.91 2.87
N MET A 129 -6.56 -8.97 3.49
CA MET A 129 -6.64 -7.55 3.15
C MET A 129 -6.10 -7.21 1.75
N GLY A 130 -5.35 -8.09 1.14
CA GLY A 130 -4.77 -7.90 -0.19
C GLY A 130 -3.27 -7.59 -0.21
N ILE A 131 -2.59 -7.60 0.93
CA ILE A 131 -1.13 -7.43 0.99
C ILE A 131 -0.45 -8.64 0.35
N ARG A 132 0.55 -8.39 -0.51
CA ARG A 132 1.27 -9.42 -1.27
C ARG A 132 2.78 -9.36 -1.13
N LEU A 133 3.28 -8.38 -0.41
CA LEU A 133 4.69 -8.23 -0.08
C LEU A 133 4.79 -7.61 1.31
N ILE A 134 5.73 -8.10 2.12
CA ILE A 134 6.02 -7.58 3.45
C ILE A 134 7.52 -7.32 3.54
N THR A 135 7.92 -6.09 3.85
CA THR A 135 9.27 -5.74 4.26
C THR A 135 9.43 -6.18 5.72
N LEU A 136 10.31 -7.14 5.99
CA LEU A 136 10.41 -7.80 7.29
C LEU A 136 10.87 -6.86 8.41
N THR A 137 11.87 -6.03 8.11
CA THR A 137 12.43 -5.04 9.04
C THR A 137 12.61 -3.71 8.31
N TRP A 138 12.53 -2.61 9.06
CA TRP A 138 12.86 -1.28 8.56
C TRP A 138 14.07 -0.71 9.36
N ASN A 139 13.96 0.44 9.97
CA ASN A 139 15.09 1.08 10.67
C ASN A 139 15.20 0.71 12.17
N TYR A 140 14.23 -0.06 12.67
CA TYR A 140 14.15 -0.39 14.10
C TYR A 140 14.01 -1.90 14.29
N GLU A 141 14.48 -2.37 15.45
CA GLU A 141 14.23 -3.72 15.92
C GLU A 141 12.73 -3.99 16.06
N ASN A 142 12.30 -5.16 15.58
CA ASN A 142 10.92 -5.61 15.72
C ASN A 142 10.85 -7.10 16.13
N CYS A 143 9.65 -7.69 16.15
CA CYS A 143 9.44 -9.09 16.53
C CYS A 143 10.02 -10.12 15.55
N ILE A 144 10.54 -9.70 14.39
CA ILE A 144 11.10 -10.57 13.35
C ILE A 144 12.63 -10.51 13.37
N GLY A 145 13.19 -9.35 13.65
CA GLY A 145 14.63 -9.16 13.63
C GLY A 145 15.04 -7.68 13.81
N TYR A 146 16.34 -7.42 13.61
CA TYR A 146 16.96 -6.10 13.67
C TYR A 146 18.17 -6.01 12.72
#